data_f9bb1dc5fa0ba444cfa2766a3c7ea0ef
#
_entry.id   f9bb1dc5fa0ba444cfa2766a3c7ea0ef
#
_cell.length_a   1.000
_cell.length_b   1.000
_cell.length_c   1.000
_cell.angle_alpha   90.00
_cell.angle_beta   90.00
_cell.angle_gamma   90.00
#
_symmetry.space_group_name_H-M   'P 1'
#
loop_
_entity.id
_entity.type
_entity.pdbx_description
1 polymer ?
#
loop_
_entity_poly.entity_id
_entity_poly.type
_entity_poly.pdbx_seq_one_letter_code
_entity_poly.pdbx_strand_id
1 'polypeptide(L)' 'MSEWHINNQSTKPFLIQQAEKQLTIVKPLPNGSFQILTEIDLENGNISNIDHSLLVSVDPKALEISIFDA' A
#
# COMPACT_ATOMS: atom_id res chain seq x y z
N MET A 1 -16.54 13.17 0.00
CA MET A 1 -15.68 12.03 0.32
C MET A 1 -14.22 12.40 0.16
N SER A 2 -13.40 11.93 1.06
CA SER A 2 -11.97 12.18 0.98
C SER A 2 -11.30 11.14 0.08
N GLU A 3 -10.39 11.58 -0.75
CA GLU A 3 -9.63 10.71 -1.64
C GLU A 3 -8.19 10.64 -1.18
N TRP A 4 -7.65 9.45 -1.12
CA TRP A 4 -6.25 9.25 -0.80
C TRP A 4 -5.39 9.44 -2.05
N HIS A 5 -4.32 10.19 -1.89
CA HIS A 5 -3.32 10.36 -2.93
C HIS A 5 -2.20 9.36 -2.72
N ILE A 6 -1.89 8.59 -3.76
CA ILE A 6 -0.83 7.58 -3.69
C ILE A 6 0.35 8.07 -4.49
N ASN A 7 1.46 8.30 -3.79
CA ASN A 7 2.73 8.68 -4.39
C ASN A 7 3.61 7.44 -4.50
N ASN A 8 3.55 6.77 -5.63
CA ASN A 8 4.29 5.54 -5.86
C ASN A 8 5.64 5.85 -6.50
N GLN A 9 6.71 5.71 -5.73
CA GLN A 9 8.08 5.87 -6.20
C GLN A 9 8.86 4.56 -6.20
N SER A 10 8.16 3.43 -6.09
CA SER A 10 8.76 2.12 -6.20
C SER A 10 8.91 1.73 -7.67
N THR A 11 9.97 0.98 -7.98
CA THR A 11 10.17 0.41 -9.30
C THR A 11 9.70 -1.03 -9.40
N LYS A 12 9.20 -1.59 -8.30
CA LYS A 12 8.77 -2.98 -8.24
C LYS A 12 7.38 -3.17 -8.80
N PRO A 13 7.08 -4.32 -9.43
CA PRO A 13 5.75 -4.60 -9.94
C PRO A 13 4.82 -5.03 -8.80
N PHE A 14 3.75 -4.27 -8.57
CA PHE A 14 2.72 -4.63 -7.62
C PHE A 14 1.40 -3.98 -8.02
N LEU A 15 0.33 -4.44 -7.40
CA LEU A 15 -1.01 -3.87 -7.58
C LEU A 15 -1.49 -3.28 -6.26
N ILE A 16 -2.28 -2.24 -6.35
CA ILE A 16 -2.88 -1.59 -5.20
C ILE A 16 -4.37 -1.86 -5.23
N GLN A 17 -4.88 -2.43 -4.15
CA GLN A 17 -6.29 -2.69 -3.96
C GLN A 17 -6.81 -1.80 -2.85
N GLN A 18 -7.73 -0.91 -3.17
CA GLN A 18 -8.28 0.03 -2.21
C GLN A 18 -9.74 -0.29 -1.92
N ALA A 19 -10.04 -0.51 -0.65
CA ALA A 19 -11.38 -0.57 -0.13
C ALA A 19 -11.67 0.70 0.67
N GLU A 20 -12.87 0.82 1.22
CA GLU A 20 -13.27 2.03 1.93
C GLU A 20 -12.36 2.33 3.13
N LYS A 21 -11.95 1.29 3.87
CA LYS A 21 -11.21 1.46 5.12
C LYS A 21 -9.84 0.82 5.11
N GLN A 22 -9.44 0.21 4.01
CA GLN A 22 -8.18 -0.51 3.93
C GLN A 22 -7.59 -0.42 2.53
N LEU A 23 -6.28 -0.25 2.47
CA LEU A 23 -5.52 -0.33 1.22
C LEU A 23 -4.53 -1.46 1.35
N THR A 24 -4.47 -2.31 0.32
CA THR A 24 -3.59 -3.47 0.32
C THR A 24 -2.68 -3.40 -0.90
N ILE A 25 -1.40 -3.62 -0.69
CA ILE A 25 -0.42 -3.72 -1.78
C ILE A 25 -0.11 -5.20 -1.97
N VAL A 26 -0.34 -5.70 -3.18
CA VAL A 26 -0.20 -7.12 -3.48
C VAL A 26 0.70 -7.33 -4.69
N LYS A 27 1.36 -8.47 -4.71
CA LYS A 27 2.17 -8.92 -5.84
C LYS A 27 1.46 -10.08 -6.52
N PRO A 28 1.16 -9.97 -7.83
CA PRO A 28 0.59 -11.10 -8.55
C PRO A 28 1.63 -12.21 -8.72
N LEU A 29 1.22 -13.44 -8.51
CA LEU A 29 2.07 -14.63 -8.64
C LEU A 29 1.74 -15.38 -9.93
N PRO A 30 2.71 -16.18 -10.46
CA PRO A 30 2.50 -16.87 -11.73
C PRO A 30 1.33 -17.88 -11.73
N ASN A 31 0.94 -18.38 -10.55
CA ASN A 31 -0.15 -19.33 -10.42
C ASN A 31 -1.54 -18.67 -10.36
N GLY A 32 -1.61 -17.34 -10.57
CA GLY A 32 -2.88 -16.61 -10.52
C GLY A 32 -3.29 -16.15 -9.14
N SER A 33 -2.51 -16.42 -8.10
CA SER A 33 -2.78 -15.93 -6.76
C SER A 33 -2.03 -14.60 -6.51
N PHE A 34 -2.23 -14.03 -5.31
CA PHE A 34 -1.57 -12.78 -4.92
C PHE A 34 -0.86 -12.98 -3.60
N GLN A 35 0.29 -12.32 -3.47
CA GLN A 35 1.01 -12.23 -2.21
C GLN A 35 0.81 -10.84 -1.63
N ILE A 36 0.37 -10.77 -0.36
CA ILE A 36 0.18 -9.50 0.32
C ILE A 36 1.53 -8.97 0.75
N LEU A 37 1.87 -7.76 0.31
CA LEU A 37 3.12 -7.10 0.67
C LEU A 37 2.93 -6.13 1.84
N THR A 38 1.83 -5.39 1.84
CA THR A 38 1.56 -4.37 2.85
C THR A 38 0.07 -4.19 3.00
N GLU A 39 -0.39 -4.05 4.26
CA GLU A 39 -1.77 -3.69 4.56
C GLU A 39 -1.78 -2.37 5.32
N ILE A 40 -2.65 -1.45 4.92
CA ILE A 40 -2.76 -0.13 5.51
C ILE A 40 -4.20 0.08 5.96
N ASP A 41 -4.36 0.43 7.24
CA ASP A 41 -5.67 0.81 7.80
C ASP A 41 -5.86 2.30 7.55
N LEU A 42 -6.81 2.65 6.69
CA LEU A 42 -7.05 4.02 6.29
C LEU A 42 -7.76 4.85 7.36
N GLU A 43 -8.36 4.22 8.36
CA GLU A 43 -9.02 4.94 9.44
C GLU A 43 -8.03 5.51 10.45
N ASN A 44 -7.03 4.73 10.82
CA ASN A 44 -6.08 5.12 11.87
C ASN A 44 -4.64 5.26 11.39
N GLY A 45 -4.37 4.95 10.11
CA GLY A 45 -3.04 5.09 9.56
C GLY A 45 -2.06 3.99 9.94
N ASN A 46 -2.51 2.90 10.54
CA ASN A 46 -1.63 1.79 10.91
C ASN A 46 -1.19 1.01 9.69
N ILE A 47 0.08 0.62 9.68
CA ILE A 47 0.70 -0.08 8.57
C ILE A 47 1.20 -1.43 9.04
N SER A 48 0.83 -2.50 8.31
CA SER A 48 1.40 -3.83 8.49
C SER A 48 2.25 -4.13 7.26
N ASN A 49 3.55 -3.92 7.38
CA ASN A 49 4.47 -4.10 6.26
C ASN A 49 5.08 -5.50 6.33
N ILE A 50 4.60 -6.39 5.45
CA ILE A 50 5.02 -7.79 5.44
C ILE A 50 6.29 -7.96 4.61
N ASP A 51 6.39 -7.26 3.48
CA ASP A 51 7.56 -7.30 2.62
C ASP A 51 8.46 -6.10 2.91
N HIS A 52 9.63 -6.36 3.51
CA HIS A 52 10.57 -5.31 3.90
C HIS A 52 11.34 -4.72 2.72
N SER A 53 11.09 -5.16 1.50
CA SER A 53 11.66 -4.52 0.31
C SER A 53 10.94 -3.23 -0.07
N LEU A 54 9.78 -2.96 0.54
CA LEU A 54 9.03 -1.72 0.34
C LEU A 54 9.04 -0.89 1.62
N LEU A 55 9.19 0.42 1.45
CA LEU A 55 9.00 1.40 2.52
C LEU A 55 7.71 2.15 2.23
N VAL A 56 6.79 2.13 3.17
CA VAL A 56 5.48 2.77 3.02
C VAL A 56 5.28 3.76 4.17
N SER A 57 4.90 4.97 3.83
CA SER A 57 4.52 5.98 4.82
C SER A 57 3.12 6.48 4.57
N VAL A 58 2.41 6.80 5.64
CA VAL A 58 1.02 7.26 5.58
C VAL A 58 0.91 8.56 6.35
N ASP A 59 0.35 9.59 5.70
CA ASP A 59 0.01 10.84 6.33
C ASP A 59 -1.50 10.98 6.33
N PRO A 60 -2.20 10.65 7.45
CA PRO A 60 -3.66 10.71 7.49
C PRO A 60 -4.20 12.13 7.38
N LYS A 61 -3.44 13.14 7.78
CA LYS A 61 -3.87 14.54 7.69
C LYS A 61 -3.89 15.03 6.26
N ALA A 62 -2.87 14.64 5.48
CA ALA A 62 -2.77 15.01 4.08
C ALA A 62 -3.48 14.00 3.16
N LEU A 63 -3.98 12.89 3.70
CA LEU A 63 -4.54 11.79 2.94
C LEU A 63 -3.56 11.30 1.87
N GLU A 64 -2.31 11.13 2.27
CA GLU A 64 -1.24 10.76 1.34
C GLU A 64 -0.56 9.47 1.78
N ILE A 65 -0.32 8.60 0.83
CA ILE A 65 0.43 7.35 1.02
C ILE A 65 1.62 7.39 0.07
N SER A 66 2.82 7.20 0.61
CA SER A 66 4.05 7.19 -0.18
C SER A 66 4.67 5.81 -0.15
N ILE A 67 5.10 5.32 -1.31
CA ILE A 67 5.66 3.99 -1.48
C ILE A 67 7.03 4.12 -2.13
N PHE A 68 8.05 3.56 -1.49
CA PHE A 68 9.43 3.61 -1.95
C PHE A 68 10.04 2.21 -1.91
N ASP A 69 11.10 2.01 -2.69
CA ASP A 69 11.95 0.83 -2.57
C ASP A 69 12.87 0.99 -1.36
N ALA A 70 13.02 -0.08 -0.58
CA ALA A 70 13.96 -0.11 0.54
C ALA A 70 15.39 -0.24 0.07
#